data_2684e47de1fa5d4c65ad75fa91c2edbc
#
_entry.id   2684e47de1fa5d4c65ad75fa91c2edbc
#
_cell.length_a   1.000
_cell.length_b   1.000
_cell.length_c   1.000
_cell.angle_alpha   90.00
_cell.angle_beta   90.00
_cell.angle_gamma   90.00
#
_symmetry.space_group_name_H-M   'P 1'
#
loop_
_entity.id
_entity.type
_entity.pdbx_description
1 polymer ?
#
loop_
_entity_poly.entity_id
_entity_poly.type
_entity_poly.pdbx_seq_one_letter_code
_entity_poly.pdbx_strand_id
1 'polypeptide(L)'
;VFADHLHLIHSAWRGDTLSHPDNHLYPPAPQLAARIWIATFSVEGAIRAGQAGHGLMLSRTQPRPPGEPRLPLDAIQNPIIDAYLSALPDGVAPRILASRTAFVADSHAHALQIAEPGLRKQAAQHREAGHRIEGDSVTDYLQQLDAHVGDPEHVIASLAQDSVLARATDISFQVHSVEPSHRDTLRSIELIAQHIAPHIR
;
A
#
# COMPACT_ATOMS: atom_id res chain seq x y z
N VAL A 1 0.18 20.53 12.87
CA VAL A 1 0.97 20.72 11.64
C VAL A 1 0.32 20.02 10.45
N PHE A 2 0.17 18.65 10.40
CA PHE A 2 -0.42 17.96 9.24
C PHE A 2 -1.88 18.41 8.96
N ALA A 3 -2.72 18.40 9.99
CA ALA A 3 -4.13 18.82 9.88
C ALA A 3 -4.27 20.28 9.42
N ASP A 4 -3.40 21.17 9.89
CA ASP A 4 -3.41 22.60 9.52
C ASP A 4 -3.05 22.78 8.05
N HIS A 5 -2.04 22.03 7.57
CA HIS A 5 -1.67 22.07 6.15
C HIS A 5 -2.77 21.50 5.27
N LEU A 6 -3.43 20.42 5.68
CA LEU A 6 -4.55 19.85 4.93
C LEU A 6 -5.73 20.84 4.88
N HIS A 7 -6.04 21.51 6.00
CA HIS A 7 -7.04 22.57 6.03
C HIS A 7 -6.71 23.71 5.06
N LEU A 8 -5.45 24.16 5.05
CA LEU A 8 -4.98 25.21 4.12
C LEU A 8 -5.12 24.78 2.65
N ILE A 9 -4.81 23.52 2.33
CA ILE A 9 -5.01 22.96 0.98
C ILE A 9 -6.49 23.00 0.59
N HIS A 10 -7.39 22.60 1.49
CA HIS A 10 -8.83 22.67 1.23
C HIS A 10 -9.32 24.10 1.01
N SER A 11 -8.83 25.05 1.81
CA SER A 11 -9.13 26.46 1.63
C SER A 11 -8.65 26.97 0.28
N ALA A 12 -7.42 26.65 -0.09
CA ALA A 12 -6.87 27.01 -1.41
C ALA A 12 -7.72 26.47 -2.56
N TRP A 13 -8.13 25.19 -2.49
CA TRP A 13 -8.98 24.58 -3.54
C TRP A 13 -10.38 25.19 -3.63
N ARG A 14 -10.94 25.73 -2.54
CA ARG A 14 -12.20 26.49 -2.59
C ARG A 14 -12.04 27.88 -3.21
N GLY A 15 -10.81 28.35 -3.38
CA GLY A 15 -10.52 29.71 -3.82
C GLY A 15 -10.55 30.73 -2.69
N ASP A 16 -10.48 30.28 -1.42
CA ASP A 16 -10.41 31.18 -0.28
C ASP A 16 -9.10 31.99 -0.33
N THR A 17 -9.15 33.21 0.21
CA THR A 17 -7.94 34.02 0.40
C THR A 17 -7.04 33.38 1.43
N LEU A 18 -5.75 33.22 1.11
CA LEU A 18 -4.77 32.58 1.99
C LEU A 18 -4.10 33.58 2.93
N SER A 19 -2.90 34.05 2.60
CA SER A 19 -2.12 34.95 3.47
C SER A 19 -2.23 36.44 3.11
N HIS A 20 -2.71 36.75 1.92
CA HIS A 20 -2.87 38.11 1.40
C HIS A 20 -4.15 38.19 0.58
N PRO A 21 -4.89 39.33 0.55
CA PRO A 21 -6.15 39.46 -0.19
C PRO A 21 -6.11 39.01 -1.65
N ASP A 22 -5.00 39.22 -2.31
CA ASP A 22 -4.80 38.84 -3.73
C ASP A 22 -4.21 37.43 -3.89
N ASN A 23 -3.95 36.72 -2.79
CA ASN A 23 -3.35 35.39 -2.82
C ASN A 23 -4.42 34.29 -2.70
N HIS A 24 -4.94 33.85 -3.83
CA HIS A 24 -5.90 32.77 -3.93
C HIS A 24 -5.61 31.88 -5.15
N LEU A 25 -6.07 30.63 -5.12
CA LEU A 25 -5.94 29.71 -6.25
C LEU A 25 -6.97 30.05 -7.34
N TYR A 26 -6.51 30.24 -8.56
CA TYR A 26 -7.37 30.47 -9.71
C TYR A 26 -6.97 29.57 -10.91
N PRO A 27 -7.91 28.85 -11.53
CA PRO A 27 -9.31 28.69 -11.09
C PRO A 27 -9.42 27.87 -9.80
N PRO A 28 -10.44 28.05 -8.97
CA PRO A 28 -10.68 27.22 -7.82
C PRO A 28 -10.97 25.78 -8.24
N ALA A 29 -10.61 24.81 -7.40
CA ALA A 29 -10.68 23.39 -7.70
C ALA A 29 -11.27 22.56 -6.54
N PRO A 30 -12.47 22.90 -6.01
CA PRO A 30 -13.04 22.24 -4.83
C PRO A 30 -13.29 20.75 -5.02
N GLN A 31 -13.46 20.29 -6.26
CA GLN A 31 -13.61 18.87 -6.59
C GLN A 31 -12.40 17.99 -6.23
N LEU A 32 -11.21 18.58 -6.02
CA LEU A 32 -10.01 17.85 -5.61
C LEU A 32 -10.12 17.31 -4.19
N ALA A 33 -10.93 17.93 -3.33
CA ALA A 33 -11.16 17.45 -1.95
C ALA A 33 -11.66 15.99 -1.93
N ALA A 34 -12.53 15.62 -2.88
CA ALA A 34 -13.04 14.25 -3.00
C ALA A 34 -11.98 13.24 -3.51
N ARG A 35 -10.80 13.70 -3.90
CA ARG A 35 -9.73 12.84 -4.43
C ARG A 35 -8.57 12.62 -3.44
N ILE A 36 -8.70 13.14 -2.23
CA ILE A 36 -7.67 12.95 -1.20
C ILE A 36 -7.64 11.50 -0.73
N TRP A 37 -6.43 10.97 -0.60
CA TRP A 37 -6.12 9.71 0.05
C TRP A 37 -5.15 9.95 1.19
N ILE A 38 -5.38 9.32 2.33
CA ILE A 38 -4.54 9.43 3.53
C ILE A 38 -3.82 8.10 3.76
N ALA A 39 -2.49 8.13 3.68
CA ALA A 39 -1.65 7.00 4.07
C ALA A 39 -1.44 7.00 5.58
N THR A 40 -1.65 5.86 6.22
CA THR A 40 -1.44 5.71 7.66
C THR A 40 -1.05 4.28 8.04
N PHE A 41 -0.32 4.16 9.16
CA PHE A 41 0.01 2.91 9.83
C PHE A 41 -0.78 2.71 11.13
N SER A 42 -1.71 3.62 11.46
CA SER A 42 -2.38 3.58 12.75
C SER A 42 -3.89 3.66 12.64
N VAL A 43 -4.56 3.11 13.64
CA VAL A 43 -6.02 3.18 13.82
C VAL A 43 -6.48 4.65 13.92
N GLU A 44 -5.76 5.50 14.67
CA GLU A 44 -6.11 6.92 14.83
C GLU A 44 -6.01 7.69 13.51
N GLY A 45 -5.02 7.35 12.66
CA GLY A 45 -4.91 7.91 11.32
C GLY A 45 -6.07 7.50 10.42
N ALA A 46 -6.51 6.26 10.52
CA ALA A 46 -7.65 5.74 9.79
C ALA A 46 -8.98 6.39 10.24
N ILE A 47 -9.18 6.58 11.54
CA ILE A 47 -10.34 7.30 12.08
C ILE A 47 -10.40 8.73 11.51
N ARG A 48 -9.28 9.45 11.53
CA ARG A 48 -9.23 10.80 10.96
C ARG A 48 -9.54 10.84 9.47
N ALA A 49 -9.01 9.87 8.70
CA ALA A 49 -9.30 9.74 7.27
C ALA A 49 -10.80 9.48 7.03
N GLY A 50 -11.38 8.55 7.79
CA GLY A 50 -12.81 8.23 7.73
C GLY A 50 -13.70 9.41 8.08
N GLN A 51 -13.47 10.06 9.21
CA GLN A 51 -14.23 11.24 9.65
C GLN A 51 -14.22 12.37 8.61
N ALA A 52 -13.12 12.53 7.88
CA ALA A 52 -12.98 13.52 6.82
C ALA A 52 -13.55 13.07 5.46
N GLY A 53 -14.04 11.83 5.34
CA GLY A 53 -14.51 11.27 4.07
C GLY A 53 -13.40 11.05 3.04
N HIS A 54 -12.13 11.00 3.47
CA HIS A 54 -10.99 10.76 2.60
C HIS A 54 -10.80 9.26 2.30
N GLY A 55 -10.07 8.93 1.22
CA GLY A 55 -9.65 7.57 0.97
C GLY A 55 -8.54 7.12 1.95
N LEU A 56 -8.56 5.84 2.33
CA LEU A 56 -7.52 5.20 3.14
C LEU A 56 -6.48 4.53 2.23
N MET A 57 -5.20 4.84 2.41
CA MET A 57 -4.09 4.14 1.74
C MET A 57 -3.36 3.24 2.73
N LEU A 58 -3.31 1.95 2.43
CA LEU A 58 -2.58 0.94 3.19
C LEU A 58 -1.24 0.64 2.50
N SER A 59 -0.17 0.66 3.28
CA SER A 59 1.17 0.41 2.78
C SER A 59 1.36 -1.06 2.38
N ARG A 60 2.28 -1.29 1.45
CA ARG A 60 2.71 -2.63 1.02
C ARG A 60 3.52 -3.39 2.08
N THR A 61 4.00 -2.70 3.08
CA THR A 61 4.68 -3.24 4.26
C THR A 61 4.42 -2.33 5.44
N GLN A 62 4.48 -2.88 6.64
CA GLN A 62 4.19 -2.14 7.86
C GLN A 62 5.05 -2.67 9.01
N PRO A 63 5.53 -1.80 9.94
CA PRO A 63 6.25 -2.24 11.12
C PRO A 63 5.46 -3.28 11.90
N ARG A 64 6.15 -4.35 12.32
CA ARG A 64 5.56 -5.40 13.15
C ARG A 64 5.56 -4.99 14.62
N PRO A 65 4.56 -5.38 15.40
CA PRO A 65 4.58 -5.20 16.85
C PRO A 65 5.81 -5.88 17.48
N PRO A 66 6.34 -5.33 18.58
CA PRO A 66 7.41 -5.99 19.31
C PRO A 66 7.03 -7.43 19.70
N GLY A 67 7.90 -8.38 19.42
CA GLY A 67 7.68 -9.80 19.71
C GLY A 67 6.96 -10.60 18.61
N GLU A 68 6.39 -9.94 17.57
CA GLU A 68 5.62 -10.58 16.50
C GLU A 68 6.20 -10.29 15.11
N PRO A 69 7.47 -10.63 14.82
CA PRO A 69 8.12 -10.25 13.55
C PRO A 69 7.51 -10.94 12.32
N ARG A 70 6.73 -12.02 12.53
CA ARG A 70 6.08 -12.80 11.48
C ARG A 70 4.56 -12.56 11.39
N LEU A 71 4.01 -11.58 12.14
CA LEU A 71 2.59 -11.26 12.06
C LEU A 71 2.22 -10.91 10.61
N PRO A 72 1.21 -11.55 9.99
CA PRO A 72 0.81 -11.23 8.63
C PRO A 72 0.37 -9.77 8.47
N LEU A 73 0.62 -9.19 7.30
CA LEU A 73 0.29 -7.79 7.02
C LEU A 73 -1.20 -7.50 7.15
N ASP A 74 -2.03 -8.40 6.70
CA ASP A 74 -3.49 -8.28 6.79
C ASP A 74 -4.01 -8.29 8.24
N ALA A 75 -3.38 -9.05 9.13
CA ALA A 75 -3.70 -9.03 10.56
C ALA A 75 -3.44 -7.66 11.21
N ILE A 76 -2.43 -6.91 10.70
CA ILE A 76 -2.15 -5.55 11.15
C ILE A 76 -3.13 -4.55 10.51
N GLN A 77 -3.48 -4.74 9.25
CA GLN A 77 -4.24 -3.76 8.48
C GLN A 77 -5.76 -3.88 8.65
N ASN A 78 -6.29 -5.06 8.97
CA ASN A 78 -7.72 -5.23 9.19
C ASN A 78 -8.30 -4.32 10.30
N PRO A 79 -7.69 -4.19 11.48
CA PRO A 79 -8.15 -3.22 12.50
C PRO A 79 -8.13 -1.77 12.03
N ILE A 80 -7.19 -1.40 11.15
CA ILE A 80 -7.11 -0.06 10.56
C ILE A 80 -8.30 0.17 9.62
N ILE A 81 -8.65 -0.83 8.79
CA ILE A 81 -9.84 -0.78 7.92
C ILE A 81 -11.12 -0.69 8.75
N ASP A 82 -11.26 -1.50 9.81
CA ASP A 82 -12.44 -1.48 10.68
C ASP A 82 -12.67 -0.10 11.30
N ALA A 83 -11.62 0.52 11.79
CA ALA A 83 -11.66 1.87 12.35
C ALA A 83 -12.01 2.93 11.30
N TYR A 84 -11.48 2.81 10.09
CA TYR A 84 -11.81 3.69 8.97
C TYR A 84 -13.30 3.59 8.60
N LEU A 85 -13.80 2.37 8.39
CA LEU A 85 -15.19 2.13 8.01
C LEU A 85 -16.18 2.62 9.08
N SER A 86 -15.85 2.40 10.36
CA SER A 86 -16.67 2.85 11.49
C SER A 86 -16.71 4.37 11.65
N ALA A 87 -15.73 5.07 11.08
CA ALA A 87 -15.59 6.54 11.19
C ALA A 87 -16.13 7.29 9.97
N LEU A 88 -16.51 6.58 8.89
CA LEU A 88 -17.08 7.22 7.70
C LEU A 88 -18.44 7.85 8.01
N PRO A 89 -18.71 9.07 7.50
CA PRO A 89 -20.03 9.66 7.57
C PRO A 89 -21.08 8.85 6.79
N ASP A 90 -22.33 8.90 7.23
CA ASP A 90 -23.43 8.26 6.54
C ASP A 90 -23.51 8.64 5.06
N GLY A 91 -23.66 7.65 4.19
CA GLY A 91 -23.77 7.84 2.75
C GLY A 91 -22.44 8.07 2.00
N VAL A 92 -21.31 8.13 2.70
CA VAL A 92 -19.99 8.20 2.08
C VAL A 92 -19.49 6.79 1.72
N ALA A 93 -19.27 6.53 0.45
CA ALA A 93 -18.74 5.26 -0.01
C ALA A 93 -17.27 5.09 0.45
N PRO A 94 -16.89 3.93 0.99
CA PRO A 94 -15.51 3.67 1.37
C PRO A 94 -14.58 3.65 0.16
N ARG A 95 -13.38 4.16 0.34
CA ARG A 95 -12.28 4.09 -0.63
C ARG A 95 -11.04 3.58 0.09
N ILE A 96 -10.63 2.36 -0.24
CA ILE A 96 -9.52 1.66 0.42
C ILE A 96 -8.57 1.19 -0.65
N LEU A 97 -7.37 1.77 -0.69
CA LEU A 97 -6.28 1.34 -1.56
C LEU A 97 -5.33 0.44 -0.77
N ALA A 98 -5.22 -0.82 -1.19
CA ALA A 98 -4.22 -1.75 -0.68
C ALA A 98 -3.00 -1.76 -1.62
N SER A 99 -1.84 -1.35 -1.13
CA SER A 99 -0.59 -1.47 -1.86
C SER A 99 0.11 -2.77 -1.50
N ARG A 100 0.68 -3.48 -2.51
CA ARG A 100 1.40 -4.75 -2.30
C ARG A 100 2.68 -4.78 -3.12
N THR A 101 3.68 -5.51 -2.64
CA THR A 101 4.85 -5.88 -3.45
C THR A 101 4.51 -7.14 -4.23
N ALA A 102 4.56 -7.09 -5.56
CA ALA A 102 4.39 -8.27 -6.40
C ALA A 102 5.41 -8.27 -7.54
N PHE A 103 6.08 -9.39 -7.73
CA PHE A 103 6.96 -9.61 -8.88
C PHE A 103 6.60 -10.95 -9.54
N VAL A 104 6.24 -10.89 -10.82
CA VAL A 104 5.76 -12.04 -11.59
C VAL A 104 6.68 -12.30 -12.77
N ALA A 105 7.10 -13.55 -12.95
CA ALA A 105 7.86 -13.99 -14.10
C ALA A 105 7.20 -15.21 -14.77
N ASP A 106 7.72 -15.63 -15.93
CA ASP A 106 7.15 -16.75 -16.69
C ASP A 106 7.28 -18.11 -15.97
N SER A 107 8.13 -18.22 -14.96
CA SER A 107 8.20 -19.40 -14.08
C SER A 107 8.55 -18.99 -12.64
N HIS A 108 8.06 -19.78 -11.67
CA HIS A 108 8.32 -19.58 -10.26
C HIS A 108 9.82 -19.57 -9.92
N ALA A 109 10.57 -20.53 -10.45
CA ALA A 109 12.02 -20.61 -10.21
C ALA A 109 12.76 -19.37 -10.73
N HIS A 110 12.38 -18.86 -11.91
CA HIS A 110 12.99 -17.66 -12.48
C HIS A 110 12.63 -16.41 -11.68
N ALA A 111 11.37 -16.28 -11.23
CA ALA A 111 10.95 -15.18 -10.38
C ALA A 111 11.77 -15.11 -9.07
N LEU A 112 11.95 -16.25 -8.39
CA LEU A 112 12.76 -16.35 -7.17
C LEU A 112 14.23 -15.99 -7.44
N GLN A 113 14.81 -16.51 -8.53
CA GLN A 113 16.20 -16.20 -8.90
C GLN A 113 16.44 -14.70 -9.09
N ILE A 114 15.49 -14.00 -9.72
CA ILE A 114 15.59 -12.53 -9.91
C ILE A 114 15.39 -11.80 -8.58
N ALA A 115 14.41 -12.21 -7.78
CA ALA A 115 14.01 -11.49 -6.59
C ALA A 115 14.96 -11.67 -5.40
N GLU A 116 15.63 -12.81 -5.28
CA GLU A 116 16.45 -13.17 -4.12
C GLU A 116 17.52 -12.12 -3.75
N PRO A 117 18.32 -11.58 -4.68
CA PRO A 117 19.32 -10.57 -4.34
C PRO A 117 18.69 -9.29 -3.72
N GLY A 118 17.59 -8.82 -4.30
CA GLY A 118 16.88 -7.64 -3.79
C GLY A 118 16.23 -7.88 -2.43
N LEU A 119 15.63 -9.06 -2.23
CA LEU A 119 15.05 -9.45 -0.93
C LEU A 119 16.12 -9.53 0.17
N ARG A 120 17.29 -10.13 -0.12
CA ARG A 120 18.42 -10.19 0.81
C ARG A 120 18.92 -8.80 1.20
N LYS A 121 19.04 -7.92 0.20
CA LYS A 121 19.44 -6.52 0.43
C LYS A 121 18.43 -5.78 1.30
N GLN A 122 17.13 -5.89 1.02
CA GLN A 122 16.09 -5.29 1.85
C GLN A 122 16.10 -5.84 3.29
N ALA A 123 16.25 -7.17 3.45
CA ALA A 123 16.32 -7.77 4.77
C ALA A 123 17.53 -7.24 5.57
N ALA A 124 18.69 -7.07 4.93
CA ALA A 124 19.86 -6.45 5.55
C ALA A 124 19.58 -5.01 5.99
N GLN A 125 19.01 -4.19 5.11
CA GLN A 125 18.63 -2.80 5.42
C GLN A 125 17.64 -2.71 6.58
N HIS A 126 16.64 -3.60 6.63
CA HIS A 126 15.70 -3.66 7.74
C HIS A 126 16.39 -4.01 9.07
N ARG A 127 17.32 -4.98 9.07
CA ARG A 127 18.11 -5.33 10.25
C ARG A 127 18.98 -4.16 10.73
N GLU A 128 19.64 -3.45 9.80
CA GLU A 128 20.43 -2.24 10.09
C GLU A 128 19.56 -1.11 10.67
N ALA A 129 18.32 -0.99 10.23
CA ALA A 129 17.33 -0.04 10.77
C ALA A 129 16.73 -0.49 12.12
N GLY A 130 17.18 -1.63 12.69
CA GLY A 130 16.72 -2.14 13.98
C GLY A 130 15.45 -3.00 13.91
N HIS A 131 14.95 -3.34 12.71
CA HIS A 131 13.83 -4.26 12.55
C HIS A 131 14.29 -5.71 12.67
N ARG A 132 13.49 -6.53 13.34
CA ARG A 132 13.77 -7.95 13.49
C ARG A 132 13.32 -8.70 12.23
N ILE A 133 14.26 -9.27 11.48
CA ILE A 133 14.03 -10.21 10.37
C ILE A 133 14.65 -11.55 10.77
N GLU A 134 13.82 -12.58 10.89
CA GLU A 134 14.19 -13.93 11.33
C GLU A 134 14.42 -14.85 10.11
N GLY A 135 15.42 -15.73 10.25
CA GLY A 135 15.81 -16.67 9.19
C GLY A 135 16.58 -16.00 8.06
N ASP A 136 17.03 -16.82 7.12
CA ASP A 136 17.88 -16.41 5.98
C ASP A 136 17.47 -17.06 4.66
N SER A 137 16.33 -17.76 4.64
CA SER A 137 15.78 -18.33 3.41
C SER A 137 15.00 -17.28 2.61
N VAL A 138 14.89 -17.49 1.30
CA VAL A 138 14.05 -16.64 0.43
C VAL A 138 12.60 -16.64 0.93
N THR A 139 12.09 -17.77 1.40
CA THR A 139 10.74 -17.90 1.96
C THR A 139 10.56 -17.02 3.21
N ASP A 140 11.55 -16.99 4.10
CA ASP A 140 11.51 -16.09 5.28
C ASP A 140 11.43 -14.62 4.86
N TYR A 141 12.18 -14.25 3.83
CA TYR A 141 12.17 -12.88 3.32
C TYR A 141 10.85 -12.53 2.64
N LEU A 142 10.31 -13.42 1.81
CA LEU A 142 9.00 -13.20 1.18
C LEU A 142 7.93 -12.92 2.21
N GLN A 143 7.86 -13.73 3.26
CA GLN A 143 6.88 -13.58 4.33
C GLN A 143 7.04 -12.27 5.11
N GLN A 144 8.26 -11.95 5.54
CA GLN A 144 8.49 -10.81 6.45
C GLN A 144 8.61 -9.46 5.73
N LEU A 145 8.87 -9.47 4.43
CA LEU A 145 8.87 -8.28 3.58
C LEU A 145 7.56 -8.10 2.79
N ASP A 146 6.55 -8.94 3.08
CA ASP A 146 5.22 -8.90 2.45
C ASP A 146 5.31 -8.93 0.91
N ALA A 147 6.15 -9.81 0.37
CA ALA A 147 6.42 -9.88 -1.05
C ALA A 147 5.79 -11.12 -1.71
N HIS A 148 4.98 -10.90 -2.73
CA HIS A 148 4.36 -11.93 -3.55
C HIS A 148 5.21 -12.13 -4.81
N VAL A 149 5.95 -13.24 -4.89
CA VAL A 149 6.91 -13.52 -5.97
C VAL A 149 6.69 -14.91 -6.55
N GLY A 150 6.57 -15.00 -7.86
CA GLY A 150 6.37 -16.28 -8.54
C GLY A 150 5.94 -16.14 -9.99
N ASP A 151 5.43 -17.24 -10.55
CA ASP A 151 4.62 -17.20 -11.76
C ASP A 151 3.17 -16.76 -11.39
N PRO A 152 2.29 -16.57 -12.38
CA PRO A 152 0.93 -16.10 -12.11
C PRO A 152 0.15 -16.95 -11.11
N GLU A 153 0.25 -18.29 -11.19
CA GLU A 153 -0.50 -19.20 -10.29
C GLU A 153 -0.05 -19.05 -8.85
N HIS A 154 1.27 -19.02 -8.60
CA HIS A 154 1.85 -18.84 -7.26
C HIS A 154 1.47 -17.48 -6.67
N VAL A 155 1.53 -16.41 -7.48
CA VAL A 155 1.20 -15.06 -6.98
C VAL A 155 -0.29 -14.93 -6.70
N ILE A 156 -1.18 -15.47 -7.53
CA ILE A 156 -2.63 -15.52 -7.26
C ILE A 156 -2.89 -16.26 -5.95
N ALA A 157 -2.31 -17.46 -5.77
CA ALA A 157 -2.47 -18.24 -4.55
C ALA A 157 -1.96 -17.50 -3.30
N SER A 158 -0.85 -16.79 -3.42
CA SER A 158 -0.29 -15.97 -2.34
C SER A 158 -1.16 -14.77 -2.00
N LEU A 159 -1.67 -14.04 -3.00
CA LEU A 159 -2.57 -12.89 -2.81
C LEU A 159 -3.92 -13.31 -2.23
N ALA A 160 -4.40 -14.51 -2.56
CA ALA A 160 -5.66 -15.04 -2.02
C ALA A 160 -5.63 -15.28 -0.50
N GLN A 161 -4.43 -15.34 0.11
CA GLN A 161 -4.29 -15.45 1.57
C GLN A 161 -4.40 -14.08 2.27
N ASP A 162 -4.33 -12.98 1.52
CA ASP A 162 -4.41 -11.62 2.06
C ASP A 162 -5.86 -11.15 2.14
N SER A 163 -6.44 -11.25 3.33
CA SER A 163 -7.85 -10.88 3.58
C SER A 163 -8.18 -9.40 3.36
N VAL A 164 -7.18 -8.52 3.34
CA VAL A 164 -7.36 -7.09 3.05
C VAL A 164 -7.74 -6.85 1.61
N LEU A 165 -7.26 -7.67 0.66
CA LEU A 165 -7.54 -7.47 -0.77
C LEU A 165 -9.02 -7.61 -1.10
N ALA A 166 -9.75 -8.49 -0.41
CA ALA A 166 -11.20 -8.62 -0.55
C ALA A 166 -11.99 -7.41 0.00
N ARG A 167 -11.35 -6.58 0.82
CA ARG A 167 -11.94 -5.37 1.43
C ARG A 167 -11.52 -4.08 0.72
N ALA A 168 -10.49 -4.15 -0.12
CA ALA A 168 -9.96 -3.00 -0.84
C ALA A 168 -10.87 -2.63 -2.03
N THR A 169 -11.06 -1.34 -2.26
CA THR A 169 -11.70 -0.83 -3.48
C THR A 169 -10.72 -0.71 -4.63
N ASP A 170 -9.44 -0.52 -4.31
CA ASP A 170 -8.35 -0.34 -5.23
C ASP A 170 -7.12 -1.13 -4.77
N ILE A 171 -6.40 -1.72 -5.71
CA ILE A 171 -5.16 -2.45 -5.43
C ILE A 171 -4.04 -1.86 -6.29
N SER A 172 -2.89 -1.61 -5.69
CA SER A 172 -1.69 -1.19 -6.41
C SER A 172 -0.54 -2.14 -6.17
N PHE A 173 0.23 -2.44 -7.23
CA PHE A 173 1.41 -3.29 -7.13
C PHE A 173 2.69 -2.50 -7.35
N GLN A 174 3.65 -2.69 -6.44
CA GLN A 174 5.02 -2.24 -6.62
C GLN A 174 5.87 -3.41 -7.12
N VAL A 175 6.25 -3.38 -8.39
CA VAL A 175 6.93 -4.50 -9.07
C VAL A 175 8.45 -4.42 -9.01
N HIS A 176 9.02 -3.24 -8.76
CA HIS A 176 10.47 -3.01 -8.76
C HIS A 176 11.15 -3.21 -7.40
N SER A 177 10.41 -3.55 -6.35
CA SER A 177 10.94 -3.65 -4.97
C SER A 177 12.02 -4.72 -4.81
N VAL A 178 12.05 -5.73 -5.67
CA VAL A 178 13.05 -6.81 -5.64
C VAL A 178 14.24 -6.55 -6.59
N GLU A 179 14.37 -5.32 -7.07
CA GLU A 179 15.45 -4.84 -7.95
C GLU A 179 15.58 -5.63 -9.29
N PRO A 180 14.48 -5.95 -9.99
CA PRO A 180 14.56 -6.62 -11.29
C PRO A 180 15.14 -5.68 -12.36
N SER A 181 15.59 -6.24 -13.48
CA SER A 181 15.94 -5.43 -14.65
C SER A 181 14.72 -4.69 -15.19
N HIS A 182 14.94 -3.64 -15.99
CA HIS A 182 13.84 -2.91 -16.66
C HIS A 182 12.98 -3.86 -17.53
N ARG A 183 13.60 -4.79 -18.25
CA ARG A 183 12.91 -5.78 -19.06
C ARG A 183 12.01 -6.67 -18.21
N ASP A 184 12.53 -7.17 -17.08
CA ASP A 184 11.77 -8.05 -16.19
C ASP A 184 10.65 -7.28 -15.48
N THR A 185 10.88 -6.00 -15.16
CA THR A 185 9.82 -5.11 -14.63
C THR A 185 8.66 -4.97 -15.62
N LEU A 186 8.94 -4.68 -16.90
CA LEU A 186 7.90 -4.58 -17.93
C LEU A 186 7.16 -5.91 -18.11
N ARG A 187 7.90 -7.04 -18.13
CA ARG A 187 7.28 -8.37 -18.24
C ARG A 187 6.39 -8.67 -17.04
N SER A 188 6.83 -8.32 -15.83
CA SER A 188 6.03 -8.50 -14.63
C SER A 188 4.74 -7.68 -14.67
N ILE A 189 4.78 -6.43 -15.14
CA ILE A 189 3.58 -5.58 -15.32
C ILE A 189 2.61 -6.22 -16.31
N GLU A 190 3.10 -6.73 -17.44
CA GLU A 190 2.28 -7.47 -18.40
C GLU A 190 1.57 -8.67 -17.77
N LEU A 191 2.33 -9.54 -17.10
CA LEU A 191 1.81 -10.74 -16.45
C LEU A 191 0.78 -10.40 -15.37
N ILE A 192 1.03 -9.36 -14.57
CA ILE A 192 0.07 -8.88 -13.57
C ILE A 192 -1.23 -8.42 -14.25
N ALA A 193 -1.13 -7.61 -15.28
CA ALA A 193 -2.32 -7.08 -15.97
C ALA A 193 -3.14 -8.18 -16.66
N GLN A 194 -2.49 -9.15 -17.27
CA GLN A 194 -3.15 -10.20 -18.06
C GLN A 194 -3.64 -11.37 -17.22
N HIS A 195 -2.90 -11.76 -16.17
CA HIS A 195 -3.12 -13.00 -15.46
C HIS A 195 -3.46 -12.85 -13.98
N ILE A 196 -3.07 -11.75 -13.32
CA ILE A 196 -3.36 -11.51 -11.90
C ILE A 196 -4.62 -10.65 -11.72
N ALA A 197 -4.67 -9.49 -12.36
CA ALA A 197 -5.74 -8.50 -12.16
C ALA A 197 -7.16 -9.08 -12.38
N PRO A 198 -7.43 -10.00 -13.32
CA PRO A 198 -8.75 -10.59 -13.48
C PRO A 198 -9.19 -11.49 -12.32
N HIS A 199 -8.26 -11.97 -11.49
CA HIS A 199 -8.49 -12.97 -10.43
C HIS A 199 -8.52 -12.42 -9.00
N ILE A 200 -8.23 -11.13 -8.81
CA ILE A 200 -8.13 -10.51 -7.48
C ILE A 200 -9.26 -9.52 -7.17
N ARG A 201 -10.39 -9.66 -7.84
CA ARG A 201 -11.61 -8.87 -7.60
C ARG A 201 -12.69 -9.71 -6.95
#